data_c50f22331cbb5172c56634e769d305ce
#
_entry.id   c50f22331cbb5172c56634e769d305ce
#
_cell.length_a   1.000
_cell.length_b   1.000
_cell.length_c   1.000
_cell.angle_alpha   90.00
_cell.angle_beta   90.00
_cell.angle_gamma   90.00
#
_symmetry.space_group_name_H-M   'P 1'
#
loop_
_entity.id
_entity.type
_entity.pdbx_description
1 polymer ?
#
loop_
_entity_poly.entity_id
_entity_poly.type
_entity_poly.pdbx_seq_one_letter_code
_entity_poly.pdbx_strand_id
1 'polypeptide(L)'
;MVWSRSPEEKKILRARLIDLSLAGSDPMALSRAMLADLKSEEVDLSSLPAKPARLYRYLKEGKKGDRQPNPRPDPSYWILTYLDPDYPSLLREMADPPAVLYGRGQKEVLSGPCLTMVGTRKASNYGLSVANRFARNLASAGLVIVSGLALGIDGACHRGALEGKGRTLAVMACGIDRVYPASHRDLADKICREGGILTEYPPGSPPLKHHFMNRNRILSGLSMATLVVEARDKSGTMITSRFAGEQGRDLFAIPGNINQPRSSGCNWLIQQGAMLAQQPSDILMALKGRIPSRPPEKDRSRIKTLNLPKDQVLIYDRLSSGPMYPELLIRELGGDLSDIWTVLTLMEMKGIIEKDLSGRYQIRESIL
;
A
#
# COMPACT_ATOMS: atom_id res chain seq x y z
N MET A 1 20.11 -16.68 6.22
CA MET A 1 20.60 -17.59 5.15
C MET A 1 20.68 -16.97 3.75
N VAL A 2 19.70 -16.20 3.22
CA VAL A 2 19.86 -15.46 1.95
C VAL A 2 21.09 -14.55 1.95
N TRP A 3 21.48 -14.06 3.07
CA TRP A 3 22.58 -13.10 3.27
C TRP A 3 23.98 -13.75 3.29
N SER A 4 24.09 -15.07 3.41
CA SER A 4 25.37 -15.80 3.41
C SER A 4 25.95 -16.03 2.01
N ARG A 5 25.17 -15.88 0.94
CA ARG A 5 25.66 -16.03 -0.44
C ARG A 5 26.51 -14.85 -0.87
N SER A 6 27.53 -15.13 -1.65
CA SER A 6 28.38 -14.09 -2.24
C SER A 6 27.60 -13.14 -3.15
N PRO A 7 28.08 -11.90 -3.38
CA PRO A 7 27.44 -10.98 -4.32
C PRO A 7 27.28 -11.56 -5.73
N GLU A 8 28.23 -12.35 -6.19
CA GLU A 8 28.20 -12.98 -7.52
C GLU A 8 27.14 -14.09 -7.61
N GLU A 9 27.02 -14.93 -6.58
CA GLU A 9 25.97 -15.96 -6.50
C GLU A 9 24.57 -15.34 -6.48
N LYS A 10 24.37 -14.23 -5.76
CA LYS A 10 23.11 -13.48 -5.75
C LYS A 10 22.80 -12.91 -7.14
N LYS A 11 23.79 -12.40 -7.83
CA LYS A 11 23.64 -11.86 -9.19
C LYS A 11 23.23 -12.93 -10.19
N ILE A 12 23.86 -14.11 -10.12
CA ILE A 12 23.51 -15.25 -10.97
C ILE A 12 22.09 -15.74 -10.68
N LEU A 13 21.75 -15.92 -9.41
CA LEU A 13 20.40 -16.37 -9.02
C LEU A 13 19.32 -15.35 -9.43
N ARG A 14 19.59 -14.05 -9.23
CA ARG A 14 18.71 -12.99 -9.70
C ARG A 14 18.44 -13.07 -11.19
N ALA A 15 19.47 -13.23 -11.99
CA ALA A 15 19.36 -13.35 -13.43
C ALA A 15 18.52 -14.58 -13.84
N ARG A 16 18.75 -15.74 -13.22
CA ARG A 16 17.97 -16.96 -13.47
C ARG A 16 16.50 -16.82 -13.09
N LEU A 17 16.18 -16.14 -11.98
CA LEU A 17 14.79 -15.86 -11.59
C LEU A 17 14.08 -15.03 -12.66
N ILE A 18 14.72 -13.98 -13.15
CA ILE A 18 14.16 -13.11 -14.18
C ILE A 18 13.93 -13.90 -15.48
N ASP A 19 14.92 -14.71 -15.93
CA ASP A 19 14.79 -15.52 -17.13
C ASP A 19 13.64 -16.52 -17.07
N LEU A 20 13.55 -17.26 -15.96
CA LEU A 20 12.44 -18.20 -15.75
C LEU A 20 11.09 -17.50 -15.75
N SER A 21 11.00 -16.32 -15.15
CA SER A 21 9.79 -15.53 -15.16
C SER A 21 9.44 -15.06 -16.57
N LEU A 22 10.40 -14.50 -17.31
CA LEU A 22 10.19 -14.04 -18.70
C LEU A 22 9.87 -15.20 -19.65
N ALA A 23 10.37 -16.41 -19.37
CA ALA A 23 10.03 -17.64 -20.10
C ALA A 23 8.60 -18.14 -19.79
N GLY A 24 7.82 -17.41 -18.99
CA GLY A 24 6.43 -17.74 -18.67
C GLY A 24 6.24 -18.80 -17.59
N SER A 25 7.25 -18.99 -16.72
CA SER A 25 7.08 -19.85 -15.55
C SER A 25 5.95 -19.37 -14.66
N ASP A 26 5.20 -20.32 -14.07
CA ASP A 26 4.15 -20.02 -13.08
C ASP A 26 4.75 -19.28 -11.88
N PRO A 27 4.30 -18.05 -11.55
CA PRO A 27 4.89 -17.25 -10.47
C PRO A 27 4.87 -17.94 -9.10
N MET A 28 3.81 -18.70 -8.80
CA MET A 28 3.71 -19.43 -7.52
C MET A 28 4.71 -20.60 -7.46
N ALA A 29 4.87 -21.32 -8.57
CA ALA A 29 5.86 -22.39 -8.68
C ALA A 29 7.30 -21.84 -8.59
N LEU A 30 7.55 -20.67 -9.20
CA LEU A 30 8.84 -20.00 -9.15
C LEU A 30 9.18 -19.52 -7.72
N SER A 31 8.20 -18.94 -7.02
CA SER A 31 8.34 -18.56 -5.61
C SER A 31 8.74 -19.74 -4.73
N ARG A 32 8.05 -20.86 -4.85
CA ARG A 32 8.35 -22.07 -4.05
C ARG A 32 9.72 -22.66 -4.37
N ALA A 33 10.10 -22.69 -5.65
CA ALA A 33 11.42 -23.15 -6.07
C ALA A 33 12.53 -22.24 -5.52
N MET A 34 12.34 -20.93 -5.56
CA MET A 34 13.27 -19.96 -4.98
C MET A 34 13.41 -20.15 -3.47
N LEU A 35 12.30 -20.25 -2.73
CA LEU A 35 12.33 -20.45 -1.28
C LEU A 35 13.00 -21.76 -0.91
N ALA A 36 12.79 -22.83 -1.67
CA ALA A 36 13.47 -24.10 -1.49
C ALA A 36 14.98 -23.95 -1.65
N ASP A 37 15.44 -23.25 -2.70
CA ASP A 37 16.86 -22.96 -2.93
C ASP A 37 17.50 -22.09 -1.83
N LEU A 38 16.73 -21.17 -1.24
CA LEU A 38 17.23 -20.27 -0.20
C LEU A 38 17.24 -20.89 1.20
N LYS A 39 16.39 -21.89 1.48
CA LYS A 39 16.20 -22.43 2.84
C LYS A 39 17.15 -23.56 3.21
N SER A 40 17.74 -24.29 2.27
CA SER A 40 18.50 -25.47 2.62
C SER A 40 19.71 -25.73 1.74
N GLU A 41 20.69 -26.38 2.36
CA GLU A 41 21.82 -27.01 1.67
C GLU A 41 21.39 -28.32 0.95
N GLU A 42 20.31 -28.97 1.44
CA GLU A 42 19.71 -30.15 0.84
C GLU A 42 18.17 -30.06 0.87
N VAL A 43 17.54 -29.80 -0.27
CA VAL A 43 16.09 -29.88 -0.43
C VAL A 43 15.74 -31.29 -0.90
N ASP A 44 14.90 -31.98 -0.13
CA ASP A 44 14.25 -33.18 -0.64
C ASP A 44 13.29 -32.81 -1.77
N LEU A 45 13.74 -33.03 -3.00
CA LEU A 45 12.98 -32.74 -4.22
C LEU A 45 11.69 -33.55 -4.31
N SER A 46 11.56 -34.66 -3.57
CA SER A 46 10.35 -35.46 -3.54
C SER A 46 9.22 -34.75 -2.76
N SER A 47 9.59 -33.88 -1.82
CA SER A 47 8.64 -33.07 -1.05
C SER A 47 8.04 -31.90 -1.82
N LEU A 48 8.63 -31.51 -2.98
CA LEU A 48 8.15 -30.44 -3.83
C LEU A 48 7.22 -30.95 -4.93
N PRO A 49 6.16 -30.23 -5.29
CA PRO A 49 5.39 -30.50 -6.49
C PRO A 49 6.30 -30.48 -7.75
N ALA A 50 5.97 -31.25 -8.77
CA ALA A 50 6.81 -31.49 -9.95
C ALA A 50 7.31 -30.19 -10.64
N LYS A 51 6.45 -29.16 -10.76
CA LYS A 51 6.84 -27.88 -11.38
C LYS A 51 7.88 -27.11 -10.54
N PRO A 52 7.69 -26.84 -9.23
CA PRO A 52 8.71 -26.25 -8.38
C PRO A 52 10.00 -27.04 -8.34
N ALA A 53 9.95 -28.37 -8.26
CA ALA A 53 11.16 -29.21 -8.27
C ALA A 53 11.99 -29.05 -9.55
N ARG A 54 11.34 -28.94 -10.72
CA ARG A 54 12.04 -28.69 -12.01
C ARG A 54 12.68 -27.30 -12.04
N LEU A 55 11.97 -26.28 -11.58
CA LEU A 55 12.47 -24.90 -11.50
C LEU A 55 13.63 -24.78 -10.50
N TYR A 56 13.54 -25.46 -9.36
CA TYR A 56 14.62 -25.53 -8.37
C TYR A 56 15.93 -26.09 -8.97
N ARG A 57 15.85 -27.23 -9.71
CA ARG A 57 17.03 -27.77 -10.40
C ARG A 57 17.65 -26.74 -11.36
N TYR A 58 16.82 -26.04 -12.13
CA TYR A 58 17.32 -24.99 -13.02
C TYR A 58 17.98 -23.85 -12.26
N LEU A 59 17.40 -23.40 -11.14
CA LEU A 59 17.97 -22.34 -10.31
C LEU A 59 19.33 -22.75 -9.75
N LYS A 60 19.49 -24.03 -9.33
CA LYS A 60 20.72 -24.52 -8.72
C LYS A 60 21.81 -24.86 -9.76
N GLU A 61 21.47 -25.56 -10.81
CA GLU A 61 22.42 -26.14 -11.75
C GLU A 61 22.64 -25.28 -13.00
N GLY A 62 21.63 -24.50 -13.43
CA GLY A 62 21.57 -23.84 -14.73
C GLY A 62 21.46 -24.84 -15.87
N LYS A 63 21.46 -24.39 -17.12
CA LYS A 63 21.68 -25.24 -18.26
C LYS A 63 23.14 -25.17 -18.64
N LYS A 64 23.79 -26.33 -18.92
CA LYS A 64 25.11 -26.37 -19.55
C LYS A 64 25.06 -25.57 -20.86
N GLY A 65 25.78 -24.45 -20.92
CA GLY A 65 25.80 -23.59 -22.12
C GLY A 65 24.91 -22.36 -22.04
N ASP A 66 24.28 -22.05 -20.88
CA ASP A 66 23.51 -20.82 -20.71
C ASP A 66 24.42 -19.61 -20.96
N ARG A 67 24.09 -18.86 -22.01
CA ARG A 67 24.53 -17.47 -22.14
C ARG A 67 24.06 -16.74 -20.89
N GLN A 68 24.91 -15.88 -20.33
CA GLN A 68 24.44 -15.02 -19.23
C GLN A 68 23.13 -14.37 -19.66
N PRO A 69 22.05 -14.60 -18.89
CA PRO A 69 20.78 -13.96 -19.19
C PRO A 69 21.01 -12.47 -19.13
N ASN A 70 20.88 -11.83 -20.25
CA ASN A 70 20.89 -10.39 -20.34
C ASN A 70 19.47 -9.98 -20.77
N PRO A 71 18.50 -9.96 -19.85
CA PRO A 71 17.23 -9.33 -20.17
C PRO A 71 17.57 -7.89 -20.50
N ARG A 72 17.49 -7.53 -21.79
CA ARG A 72 17.62 -6.13 -22.19
C ARG A 72 16.61 -5.37 -21.37
N PRO A 73 17.04 -4.44 -20.50
CA PRO A 73 16.10 -3.68 -19.70
C PRO A 73 15.19 -2.91 -20.66
N ASP A 74 13.92 -3.24 -20.65
CA ASP A 74 12.92 -2.42 -21.31
C ASP A 74 12.75 -1.18 -20.44
N PRO A 75 13.04 0.03 -20.93
CA PRO A 75 12.96 1.25 -20.13
C PRO A 75 11.54 1.59 -19.70
N SER A 76 10.52 0.89 -20.23
CA SER A 76 9.13 1.14 -19.89
C SER A 76 8.72 0.57 -18.52
N TYR A 77 9.51 -0.34 -17.93
CA TYR A 77 9.25 -0.93 -16.63
C TYR A 77 10.54 -1.31 -15.90
N TRP A 78 10.49 -1.38 -14.58
CA TRP A 78 11.57 -1.89 -13.74
C TRP A 78 11.25 -3.30 -13.24
N ILE A 79 12.30 -4.04 -12.90
CA ILE A 79 12.21 -5.42 -12.37
C ILE A 79 12.82 -5.43 -10.97
N LEU A 80 12.11 -6.07 -10.04
CA LEU A 80 12.54 -6.28 -8.66
C LEU A 80 12.40 -7.76 -8.31
N THR A 81 13.44 -8.34 -7.72
CA THR A 81 13.42 -9.72 -7.27
C THR A 81 13.46 -9.81 -5.75
N TYR A 82 13.08 -10.95 -5.20
CA TYR A 82 13.18 -11.21 -3.75
C TYR A 82 14.57 -10.94 -3.16
N LEU A 83 15.63 -11.04 -3.99
CA LEU A 83 17.02 -10.87 -3.61
C LEU A 83 17.46 -9.40 -3.53
N ASP A 84 16.70 -8.51 -4.15
CA ASP A 84 17.04 -7.09 -4.18
C ASP A 84 16.82 -6.44 -2.80
N PRO A 85 17.71 -5.53 -2.35
CA PRO A 85 17.60 -4.89 -1.04
C PRO A 85 16.31 -4.07 -0.89
N ASP A 86 15.82 -3.49 -1.99
CA ASP A 86 14.62 -2.66 -2.02
C ASP A 86 13.31 -3.49 -2.08
N TYR A 87 13.42 -4.83 -2.02
CA TYR A 87 12.23 -5.68 -2.01
C TYR A 87 11.42 -5.44 -0.72
N PRO A 88 10.10 -5.18 -0.79
CA PRO A 88 9.30 -4.84 0.37
C PRO A 88 9.40 -5.87 1.50
N SER A 89 9.73 -5.42 2.72
CA SER A 89 9.94 -6.30 3.87
C SER A 89 8.69 -7.12 4.20
N LEU A 90 7.51 -6.49 4.15
CA LEU A 90 6.24 -7.16 4.43
C LEU A 90 5.93 -8.27 3.40
N LEU A 91 6.28 -8.09 2.12
CA LEU A 91 6.15 -9.17 1.13
C LEU A 91 7.13 -10.31 1.41
N ARG A 92 8.32 -10.00 1.93
CA ARG A 92 9.36 -10.99 2.24
C ARG A 92 8.95 -11.95 3.36
N GLU A 93 8.07 -11.50 4.26
CA GLU A 93 7.52 -12.28 5.37
C GLU A 93 6.44 -13.29 4.95
N MET A 94 5.92 -13.18 3.73
CA MET A 94 4.86 -14.08 3.26
C MET A 94 5.36 -15.52 3.10
N ALA A 95 4.46 -16.48 3.23
CA ALA A 95 4.75 -17.88 2.96
C ALA A 95 5.12 -18.13 1.48
N ASP A 96 4.48 -17.41 0.56
CA ASP A 96 4.70 -17.48 -0.89
C ASP A 96 4.99 -16.07 -1.45
N PRO A 97 6.17 -15.45 -1.14
CA PRO A 97 6.52 -14.12 -1.64
C PRO A 97 6.76 -14.15 -3.16
N PRO A 98 6.36 -13.14 -3.92
CA PRO A 98 6.69 -13.06 -5.35
C PRO A 98 8.20 -13.13 -5.58
N ALA A 99 8.66 -14.09 -6.39
CA ALA A 99 10.10 -14.21 -6.71
C ALA A 99 10.59 -13.06 -7.58
N VAL A 100 9.73 -12.59 -8.50
CA VAL A 100 9.98 -11.49 -9.43
C VAL A 100 8.76 -10.58 -9.47
N LEU A 101 9.01 -9.29 -9.46
CA LEU A 101 8.00 -8.23 -9.59
C LEU A 101 8.39 -7.32 -10.76
N TYR A 102 7.40 -6.98 -11.56
CA TYR A 102 7.50 -6.00 -12.64
C TYR A 102 6.73 -4.76 -12.25
N GLY A 103 7.30 -3.58 -12.46
CA GLY A 103 6.63 -2.35 -12.06
C GLY A 103 6.81 -1.19 -13.04
N ARG A 104 5.83 -0.31 -13.07
CA ARG A 104 5.84 0.96 -13.81
C ARG A 104 5.59 2.11 -12.84
N GLY A 105 6.12 3.28 -13.17
CA GLY A 105 6.01 4.47 -12.32
C GLY A 105 7.10 4.51 -11.26
N GLN A 106 6.80 5.14 -10.13
CA GLN A 106 7.77 5.43 -9.06
C GLN A 106 8.02 4.18 -8.20
N LYS A 107 9.26 3.65 -8.22
CA LYS A 107 9.63 2.47 -7.43
C LYS A 107 9.62 2.77 -5.91
N GLU A 108 9.89 4.01 -5.56
CA GLU A 108 9.96 4.52 -4.18
C GLU A 108 8.64 4.41 -3.44
N VAL A 109 7.52 4.22 -4.15
CA VAL A 109 6.19 3.98 -3.56
C VAL A 109 6.18 2.71 -2.70
N LEU A 110 7.05 1.74 -3.01
CA LEU A 110 7.16 0.47 -2.28
C LEU A 110 7.76 0.62 -0.87
N SER A 111 8.45 1.70 -0.60
CA SER A 111 9.08 1.99 0.72
C SER A 111 8.13 2.72 1.67
N GLY A 112 6.97 3.16 1.19
CA GLY A 112 5.99 3.87 2.02
C GLY A 112 5.12 2.94 2.88
N PRO A 113 4.49 3.48 3.92
CA PRO A 113 3.53 2.74 4.73
C PRO A 113 2.27 2.43 3.91
N CYS A 114 2.06 1.17 3.57
CA CYS A 114 0.97 0.74 2.69
C CYS A 114 -0.29 0.34 3.47
N LEU A 115 -1.44 0.72 2.93
CA LEU A 115 -2.76 0.26 3.33
C LEU A 115 -3.51 -0.29 2.13
N THR A 116 -3.91 -1.54 2.18
CA THR A 116 -4.76 -2.14 1.14
C THR A 116 -6.21 -1.74 1.33
N MET A 117 -6.85 -1.27 0.27
CA MET A 117 -8.29 -0.99 0.23
C MET A 117 -8.93 -1.80 -0.89
N VAL A 118 -9.93 -2.61 -0.55
CA VAL A 118 -10.59 -3.52 -1.51
C VAL A 118 -12.10 -3.55 -1.33
N GLY A 119 -12.79 -4.01 -2.38
CA GLY A 119 -14.23 -4.20 -2.30
C GLY A 119 -14.83 -4.73 -3.59
N THR A 120 -16.15 -4.69 -3.65
CA THR A 120 -16.91 -5.20 -4.78
C THR A 120 -16.67 -4.41 -6.06
N ARG A 121 -16.66 -5.10 -7.21
CA ARG A 121 -16.63 -4.48 -8.55
C ARG A 121 -17.96 -3.79 -8.90
N LYS A 122 -19.07 -4.22 -8.29
CA LYS A 122 -20.42 -3.65 -8.45
C LYS A 122 -20.77 -2.83 -7.22
N ALA A 123 -19.99 -1.81 -6.95
CA ALA A 123 -20.16 -0.95 -5.79
C ALA A 123 -21.44 -0.10 -5.87
N SER A 124 -22.00 0.21 -4.70
CA SER A 124 -23.04 1.23 -4.57
C SER A 124 -22.45 2.64 -4.63
N ASN A 125 -23.29 3.64 -4.84
CA ASN A 125 -22.86 5.06 -4.75
C ASN A 125 -22.29 5.37 -3.36
N TYR A 126 -22.88 4.80 -2.31
CA TYR A 126 -22.36 4.89 -0.94
C TYR A 126 -20.94 4.30 -0.87
N GLY A 127 -20.74 3.07 -1.34
CA GLY A 127 -19.44 2.42 -1.31
C GLY A 127 -18.38 3.18 -2.10
N LEU A 128 -18.72 3.71 -3.28
CA LEU A 128 -17.81 4.54 -4.09
C LEU A 128 -17.42 5.83 -3.35
N SER A 129 -18.38 6.52 -2.73
CA SER A 129 -18.14 7.74 -1.97
C SER A 129 -17.27 7.48 -0.73
N VAL A 130 -17.58 6.43 0.04
CA VAL A 130 -16.79 6.03 1.21
C VAL A 130 -15.38 5.64 0.82
N ALA A 131 -15.21 4.81 -0.23
CA ALA A 131 -13.88 4.39 -0.72
C ALA A 131 -13.03 5.60 -1.12
N ASN A 132 -13.61 6.53 -1.88
CA ASN A 132 -12.92 7.76 -2.30
C ASN A 132 -12.51 8.61 -1.08
N ARG A 133 -13.47 8.89 -0.16
CA ARG A 133 -13.22 9.70 1.04
C ARG A 133 -12.12 9.10 1.93
N PHE A 134 -12.20 7.79 2.22
CA PHE A 134 -11.19 7.11 3.03
C PHE A 134 -9.82 7.15 2.35
N ALA A 135 -9.75 6.78 1.06
CA ALA A 135 -8.50 6.79 0.31
C ALA A 135 -7.88 8.18 0.26
N ARG A 136 -8.67 9.24 0.03
CA ARG A 136 -8.21 10.62 0.01
C ARG A 136 -7.58 11.02 1.33
N ASN A 137 -8.29 10.82 2.44
CA ASN A 137 -7.83 11.26 3.76
C ASN A 137 -6.61 10.45 4.23
N LEU A 138 -6.61 9.13 4.01
CA LEU A 138 -5.50 8.26 4.41
C LEU A 138 -4.26 8.51 3.55
N ALA A 139 -4.42 8.77 2.26
CA ALA A 139 -3.32 9.14 1.37
C ALA A 139 -2.74 10.52 1.72
N SER A 140 -3.59 11.50 2.04
CA SER A 140 -3.15 12.82 2.55
C SER A 140 -2.39 12.70 3.86
N ALA A 141 -2.74 11.73 4.72
CA ALA A 141 -2.01 11.42 5.95
C ALA A 141 -0.68 10.67 5.72
N GLY A 142 -0.31 10.40 4.47
CA GLY A 142 0.98 9.80 4.10
C GLY A 142 0.96 8.30 3.88
N LEU A 143 -0.19 7.63 3.96
CA LEU A 143 -0.31 6.22 3.60
C LEU A 143 -0.31 6.03 2.08
N VAL A 144 0.34 4.98 1.61
CA VAL A 144 0.24 4.52 0.23
C VAL A 144 -1.01 3.64 0.11
N ILE A 145 -1.97 4.06 -0.70
CA ILE A 145 -3.19 3.27 -0.93
C ILE A 145 -2.91 2.18 -1.94
N VAL A 146 -2.97 0.92 -1.52
CA VAL A 146 -2.78 -0.25 -2.38
C VAL A 146 -4.13 -0.81 -2.78
N SER A 147 -4.34 -1.05 -4.07
CA SER A 147 -5.57 -1.69 -4.57
C SER A 147 -5.34 -2.43 -5.90
N GLY A 148 -6.38 -3.08 -6.41
CA GLY A 148 -6.25 -4.01 -7.53
C GLY A 148 -6.61 -3.45 -8.91
N LEU A 149 -6.83 -2.16 -9.05
CA LEU A 149 -7.23 -1.49 -10.29
C LEU A 149 -8.53 -2.04 -10.91
N ALA A 150 -9.33 -2.81 -10.19
CA ALA A 150 -10.60 -3.32 -10.67
C ALA A 150 -11.67 -2.21 -10.73
N LEU A 151 -12.78 -2.51 -11.42
CA LEU A 151 -13.97 -1.63 -11.38
C LEU A 151 -14.51 -1.51 -9.94
N GLY A 152 -15.30 -0.49 -9.66
CA GLY A 152 -15.94 -0.27 -8.37
C GLY A 152 -14.99 0.29 -7.33
N ILE A 153 -14.90 -0.39 -6.18
CA ILE A 153 -14.17 0.12 -5.01
C ILE A 153 -12.69 0.39 -5.31
N ASP A 154 -12.00 -0.52 -5.99
CA ASP A 154 -10.56 -0.37 -6.27
C ASP A 154 -10.29 0.93 -7.06
N GLY A 155 -11.06 1.16 -8.13
CA GLY A 155 -10.93 2.38 -8.92
C GLY A 155 -11.27 3.65 -8.12
N ALA A 156 -12.26 3.59 -7.21
CA ALA A 156 -12.60 4.71 -6.34
C ALA A 156 -11.47 5.02 -5.34
N CYS A 157 -10.82 3.98 -4.79
CA CYS A 157 -9.68 4.14 -3.89
C CYS A 157 -8.50 4.84 -4.58
N HIS A 158 -8.14 4.41 -5.79
CA HIS A 158 -7.06 5.05 -6.54
C HIS A 158 -7.36 6.52 -6.86
N ARG A 159 -8.60 6.82 -7.31
CA ARG A 159 -9.01 8.21 -7.56
C ARG A 159 -8.96 9.06 -6.29
N GLY A 160 -9.51 8.56 -5.18
CA GLY A 160 -9.47 9.26 -3.90
C GLY A 160 -8.04 9.56 -3.45
N ALA A 161 -7.13 8.59 -3.55
CA ALA A 161 -5.72 8.80 -3.18
C ALA A 161 -5.06 9.91 -4.03
N LEU A 162 -5.30 9.92 -5.35
CA LEU A 162 -4.79 10.95 -6.26
C LEU A 162 -5.41 12.33 -5.97
N GLU A 163 -6.71 12.40 -5.69
CA GLU A 163 -7.41 13.62 -5.26
C GLU A 163 -6.83 14.17 -3.96
N GLY A 164 -6.43 13.30 -3.03
CA GLY A 164 -5.73 13.64 -1.80
C GLY A 164 -4.26 14.03 -1.99
N LYS A 165 -3.77 14.14 -3.23
CA LYS A 165 -2.36 14.39 -3.56
C LYS A 165 -1.40 13.41 -2.88
N GLY A 166 -1.90 12.23 -2.56
CA GLY A 166 -1.13 11.15 -1.94
C GLY A 166 -0.72 10.09 -2.97
N ARG A 167 0.01 9.08 -2.51
CA ARG A 167 0.52 8.01 -3.35
C ARG A 167 -0.43 6.82 -3.40
N THR A 168 -0.46 6.16 -4.55
CA THR A 168 -1.22 4.91 -4.69
C THR A 168 -0.46 3.89 -5.52
N LEU A 169 -0.64 2.61 -5.20
CA LEU A 169 0.00 1.48 -5.86
C LEU A 169 -1.07 0.51 -6.37
N ALA A 170 -1.11 0.32 -7.68
CA ALA A 170 -2.00 -0.67 -8.29
C ALA A 170 -1.27 -2.01 -8.46
N VAL A 171 -1.80 -3.09 -7.90
CA VAL A 171 -1.29 -4.43 -8.16
C VAL A 171 -2.17 -5.09 -9.22
N MET A 172 -1.59 -5.52 -10.33
CA MET A 172 -2.33 -6.10 -11.45
C MET A 172 -2.27 -7.62 -11.48
N ALA A 173 -3.22 -8.22 -12.21
CA ALA A 173 -3.34 -9.67 -12.42
C ALA A 173 -3.04 -10.06 -13.90
N CYS A 174 -2.22 -9.27 -14.58
CA CYS A 174 -1.78 -9.47 -15.95
C CYS A 174 -0.37 -8.89 -16.14
N GLY A 175 0.22 -9.08 -17.30
CA GLY A 175 1.54 -8.54 -17.61
C GLY A 175 1.59 -7.02 -17.50
N ILE A 176 2.79 -6.49 -17.18
CA ILE A 176 3.02 -5.06 -16.92
C ILE A 176 2.74 -4.18 -18.15
N ASP A 177 2.80 -4.75 -19.34
CA ASP A 177 2.50 -4.14 -20.64
C ASP A 177 1.00 -3.94 -20.90
N ARG A 178 0.13 -4.45 -20.01
CA ARG A 178 -1.33 -4.44 -20.18
C ARG A 178 -2.02 -3.75 -19.02
N VAL A 179 -3.12 -3.07 -19.32
CA VAL A 179 -4.04 -2.52 -18.29
C VAL A 179 -5.37 -3.24 -18.36
N TYR A 180 -5.80 -3.81 -17.23
CA TYR A 180 -7.10 -4.44 -17.11
C TYR A 180 -7.84 -3.94 -15.86
N PRO A 181 -9.10 -3.47 -16.00
CA PRO A 181 -9.87 -3.34 -17.22
C PRO A 181 -9.35 -2.19 -18.12
N ALA A 182 -9.60 -2.31 -19.44
CA ALA A 182 -9.13 -1.32 -20.41
C ALA A 182 -9.72 0.11 -20.16
N SER A 183 -10.90 0.19 -19.55
CA SER A 183 -11.54 1.45 -19.15
C SER A 183 -10.77 2.22 -18.03
N HIS A 184 -9.81 1.58 -17.36
CA HIS A 184 -8.96 2.20 -16.35
C HIS A 184 -7.57 2.60 -16.88
N ARG A 185 -7.38 2.67 -18.23
CA ARG A 185 -6.08 3.05 -18.82
C ARG A 185 -5.64 4.45 -18.35
N ASP A 186 -6.52 5.45 -18.46
CA ASP A 186 -6.21 6.81 -18.03
C ASP A 186 -5.93 6.90 -16.52
N LEU A 187 -6.63 6.09 -15.72
CA LEU A 187 -6.37 6.00 -14.29
C LEU A 187 -5.00 5.36 -14.02
N ALA A 188 -4.65 4.30 -14.75
CA ALA A 188 -3.35 3.65 -14.64
C ALA A 188 -2.20 4.61 -14.97
N ASP A 189 -2.35 5.42 -16.02
CA ASP A 189 -1.35 6.43 -16.39
C ASP A 189 -1.20 7.53 -15.34
N LYS A 190 -2.30 7.95 -14.68
CA LYS A 190 -2.24 8.86 -13.53
C LYS A 190 -1.54 8.23 -12.33
N ILE A 191 -1.85 6.96 -12.03
CA ILE A 191 -1.20 6.19 -10.95
C ILE A 191 0.30 6.10 -11.19
N CYS A 192 0.76 5.82 -12.41
CA CYS A 192 2.19 5.74 -12.72
C CYS A 192 2.94 7.06 -12.50
N ARG A 193 2.28 8.22 -12.64
CA ARG A 193 2.90 9.54 -12.41
C ARG A 193 3.14 9.83 -10.93
N GLU A 194 2.15 9.51 -10.08
CA GLU A 194 2.16 9.87 -8.64
C GLU A 194 2.46 8.70 -7.70
N GLY A 195 2.56 7.51 -8.25
CA GLY A 195 2.76 6.26 -7.53
C GLY A 195 3.30 5.18 -8.45
N GLY A 196 2.68 3.99 -8.45
CA GLY A 196 3.17 2.89 -9.27
C GLY A 196 2.14 1.82 -9.58
N ILE A 197 2.49 1.01 -10.56
CA ILE A 197 1.80 -0.22 -10.92
C ILE A 197 2.75 -1.38 -10.72
N LEU A 198 2.27 -2.48 -10.17
CA LEU A 198 3.04 -3.66 -9.83
C LEU A 198 2.34 -4.94 -10.32
N THR A 199 3.09 -5.93 -10.74
CA THR A 199 2.59 -7.28 -11.03
C THR A 199 3.69 -8.33 -10.86
N GLU A 200 3.31 -9.56 -10.54
CA GLU A 200 4.20 -10.72 -10.58
C GLU A 200 4.21 -11.43 -11.95
N TYR A 201 3.36 -11.00 -12.87
CA TYR A 201 3.21 -11.61 -14.18
C TYR A 201 4.11 -10.94 -15.21
N PRO A 202 4.91 -11.71 -15.98
CA PRO A 202 5.78 -11.16 -17.02
C PRO A 202 4.98 -10.47 -18.13
N PRO A 203 5.61 -9.57 -18.91
CA PRO A 203 5.00 -8.95 -20.07
C PRO A 203 4.35 -10.00 -20.99
N GLY A 204 3.25 -9.64 -21.64
CA GLY A 204 2.46 -10.53 -22.48
C GLY A 204 1.43 -11.39 -21.76
N SER A 205 1.51 -11.51 -20.42
CA SER A 205 0.58 -12.36 -19.65
C SER A 205 -0.86 -11.87 -19.71
N PRO A 206 -1.84 -12.71 -20.10
CA PRO A 206 -3.25 -12.31 -20.13
C PRO A 206 -3.88 -12.26 -18.74
N PRO A 207 -4.99 -11.52 -18.55
CA PRO A 207 -5.73 -11.44 -17.29
C PRO A 207 -6.59 -12.69 -17.05
N LEU A 208 -5.99 -13.79 -16.64
CA LEU A 208 -6.68 -15.05 -16.38
C LEU A 208 -7.39 -15.04 -15.00
N LYS A 209 -8.50 -15.77 -14.87
CA LYS A 209 -9.32 -15.77 -13.65
C LYS A 209 -8.52 -16.12 -12.38
N HIS A 210 -7.63 -17.11 -12.44
CA HIS A 210 -6.80 -17.51 -11.30
C HIS A 210 -5.73 -16.47 -10.95
N HIS A 211 -5.27 -15.64 -11.92
CA HIS A 211 -4.33 -14.56 -11.65
C HIS A 211 -4.88 -13.54 -10.66
N PHE A 212 -6.20 -13.25 -10.72
CA PHE A 212 -6.84 -12.32 -9.78
C PHE A 212 -6.84 -12.87 -8.35
N MET A 213 -7.01 -14.18 -8.19
CA MET A 213 -6.98 -14.83 -6.88
C MET A 213 -5.56 -14.81 -6.31
N ASN A 214 -4.58 -15.20 -7.11
CA ASN A 214 -3.17 -15.24 -6.70
C ASN A 214 -2.64 -13.84 -6.36
N ARG A 215 -2.96 -12.82 -7.17
CA ARG A 215 -2.57 -11.44 -6.96
C ARG A 215 -3.04 -10.90 -5.61
N ASN A 216 -4.23 -11.32 -5.13
CA ASN A 216 -4.80 -10.79 -3.90
C ASN A 216 -3.91 -10.99 -2.66
N ARG A 217 -3.08 -12.04 -2.63
CA ARG A 217 -2.08 -12.24 -1.57
C ARG A 217 -1.03 -11.12 -1.55
N ILE A 218 -0.72 -10.55 -2.72
CA ILE A 218 0.25 -9.46 -2.86
C ILE A 218 -0.35 -8.15 -2.35
N LEU A 219 -1.66 -7.91 -2.57
CA LEU A 219 -2.35 -6.75 -2.02
C LEU A 219 -2.19 -6.67 -0.51
N SER A 220 -2.65 -7.71 0.20
CA SER A 220 -2.54 -7.77 1.66
C SER A 220 -1.09 -7.85 2.13
N GLY A 221 -0.24 -8.59 1.40
CA GLY A 221 1.17 -8.78 1.76
C GLY A 221 2.02 -7.51 1.70
N LEU A 222 1.69 -6.56 0.83
CA LEU A 222 2.35 -5.25 0.76
C LEU A 222 2.01 -4.33 1.93
N SER A 223 0.91 -4.57 2.63
CA SER A 223 0.27 -3.60 3.48
C SER A 223 0.30 -3.99 4.95
N MET A 224 0.38 -3.00 5.83
CA MET A 224 0.27 -3.18 7.28
C MET A 224 -1.15 -3.59 7.68
N ALA A 225 -2.14 -3.12 6.91
CA ALA A 225 -3.54 -3.40 7.16
C ALA A 225 -4.34 -3.47 5.84
N THR A 226 -5.52 -4.08 5.91
CA THR A 226 -6.47 -4.18 4.82
C THR A 226 -7.84 -3.62 5.25
N LEU A 227 -8.40 -2.69 4.48
CA LEU A 227 -9.74 -2.16 4.64
C LEU A 227 -10.68 -2.74 3.59
N VAL A 228 -11.78 -3.35 4.03
CA VAL A 228 -12.87 -3.82 3.17
C VAL A 228 -14.01 -2.81 3.22
N VAL A 229 -14.36 -2.22 2.05
CA VAL A 229 -15.39 -1.15 1.97
C VAL A 229 -16.78 -1.72 1.71
N GLU A 230 -16.94 -2.57 0.73
CA GLU A 230 -18.16 -3.32 0.43
C GLU A 230 -17.80 -4.71 -0.07
N ALA A 231 -18.43 -5.75 0.49
CA ALA A 231 -18.24 -7.13 0.07
C ALA A 231 -19.49 -7.97 0.34
N ARG A 232 -19.75 -8.92 -0.54
CA ARG A 232 -20.68 -10.02 -0.26
C ARG A 232 -19.91 -11.17 0.41
N ASP A 233 -20.61 -12.03 1.15
CA ASP A 233 -20.01 -13.16 1.89
C ASP A 233 -19.16 -14.06 0.98
N LYS A 234 -19.64 -14.37 -0.23
CA LYS A 234 -18.95 -15.21 -1.21
C LYS A 234 -18.40 -14.34 -2.35
N SER A 235 -17.35 -13.55 -2.08
CA SER A 235 -16.75 -12.67 -3.08
C SER A 235 -15.23 -12.79 -3.13
N GLY A 236 -14.63 -12.35 -4.23
CA GLY A 236 -13.17 -12.28 -4.36
C GLY A 236 -12.51 -11.37 -3.32
N THR A 237 -13.23 -10.39 -2.78
CA THR A 237 -12.78 -9.51 -1.71
C THR A 237 -12.52 -10.28 -0.41
N MET A 238 -13.39 -11.28 -0.10
CA MET A 238 -13.20 -12.13 1.08
C MET A 238 -11.94 -13.00 1.00
N ILE A 239 -11.45 -13.30 -0.21
CA ILE A 239 -10.15 -13.97 -0.39
C ILE A 239 -9.01 -13.07 0.05
N THR A 240 -9.07 -11.77 -0.27
CA THR A 240 -8.05 -10.80 0.19
C THR A 240 -8.06 -10.66 1.71
N SER A 241 -9.25 -10.63 2.33
CA SER A 241 -9.39 -10.57 3.80
C SER A 241 -8.80 -11.80 4.48
N ARG A 242 -9.02 -12.99 3.90
CA ARG A 242 -8.41 -14.24 4.40
C ARG A 242 -6.89 -14.18 4.33
N PHE A 243 -6.32 -13.75 3.18
CA PHE A 243 -4.87 -13.58 3.07
C PHE A 243 -4.33 -12.57 4.08
N ALA A 244 -5.03 -11.46 4.33
CA ALA A 244 -4.64 -10.50 5.36
C ALA A 244 -4.52 -11.18 6.74
N GLY A 245 -5.51 -11.99 7.13
CA GLY A 245 -5.46 -12.76 8.39
C GLY A 245 -4.33 -13.78 8.43
N GLU A 246 -4.16 -14.59 7.37
CA GLU A 246 -3.08 -15.58 7.24
C GLU A 246 -1.67 -14.94 7.30
N GLN A 247 -1.55 -13.68 6.88
CA GLN A 247 -0.32 -12.89 6.87
C GLN A 247 -0.13 -12.04 8.14
N GLY A 248 -1.03 -12.15 9.13
CA GLY A 248 -0.97 -11.38 10.37
C GLY A 248 -1.14 -9.87 10.17
N ARG A 249 -1.88 -9.44 9.14
CA ARG A 249 -2.18 -8.03 8.86
C ARG A 249 -3.48 -7.61 9.52
N ASP A 250 -3.52 -6.39 10.04
CA ASP A 250 -4.75 -5.84 10.61
C ASP A 250 -5.86 -5.79 9.56
N LEU A 251 -7.07 -6.11 9.98
CA LEU A 251 -8.23 -6.12 9.11
C LEU A 251 -9.28 -5.13 9.61
N PHE A 252 -9.71 -4.24 8.72
CA PHE A 252 -10.76 -3.27 8.94
C PHE A 252 -11.92 -3.51 7.98
N ALA A 253 -13.14 -3.21 8.43
CA ALA A 253 -14.32 -3.26 7.57
C ALA A 253 -15.24 -2.06 7.82
N ILE A 254 -15.80 -1.52 6.74
CA ILE A 254 -16.84 -0.49 6.82
C ILE A 254 -18.16 -1.19 7.17
N PRO A 255 -18.85 -0.79 8.27
CA PRO A 255 -20.16 -1.33 8.59
C PRO A 255 -21.21 -0.89 7.57
N GLY A 256 -22.22 -1.69 7.37
CA GLY A 256 -23.31 -1.33 6.48
C GLY A 256 -24.64 -1.92 6.89
N ASN A 257 -25.70 -1.50 6.18
CA ASN A 257 -27.05 -1.94 6.44
C ASN A 257 -27.18 -3.46 6.27
N ILE A 258 -27.77 -4.14 7.27
CA ILE A 258 -27.95 -5.60 7.28
C ILE A 258 -28.84 -6.11 6.14
N ASN A 259 -29.73 -5.26 5.62
CA ASN A 259 -30.60 -5.60 4.48
C ASN A 259 -29.91 -5.41 3.11
N GLN A 260 -28.65 -4.95 3.10
CA GLN A 260 -27.90 -4.73 1.86
C GLN A 260 -26.91 -5.89 1.63
N PRO A 261 -27.09 -6.68 0.56
CA PRO A 261 -26.20 -7.82 0.30
C PRO A 261 -24.72 -7.46 0.12
N ARG A 262 -24.42 -6.19 -0.22
CA ARG A 262 -23.04 -5.69 -0.36
C ARG A 262 -22.37 -5.42 0.97
N SER A 263 -23.13 -5.37 2.06
CA SER A 263 -22.61 -5.14 3.41
C SER A 263 -22.42 -6.45 4.19
N SER A 264 -23.00 -7.56 3.73
CA SER A 264 -23.01 -8.82 4.47
C SER A 264 -21.60 -9.32 4.79
N GLY A 265 -20.68 -9.27 3.81
CA GLY A 265 -19.30 -9.69 4.03
C GLY A 265 -18.54 -8.77 4.99
N CYS A 266 -18.74 -7.44 4.92
CA CYS A 266 -18.13 -6.50 5.85
C CYS A 266 -18.63 -6.72 7.28
N ASN A 267 -19.95 -6.82 7.46
CA ASN A 267 -20.55 -7.08 8.77
C ASN A 267 -20.12 -8.45 9.34
N TRP A 268 -20.00 -9.47 8.50
CA TRP A 268 -19.46 -10.77 8.89
C TRP A 268 -17.98 -10.65 9.35
N LEU A 269 -17.14 -9.92 8.60
CA LEU A 269 -15.74 -9.69 9.01
C LEU A 269 -15.64 -9.01 10.37
N ILE A 270 -16.49 -8.02 10.65
CA ILE A 270 -16.56 -7.36 11.96
C ILE A 270 -16.93 -8.36 13.06
N GLN A 271 -17.90 -9.26 12.81
CA GLN A 271 -18.25 -10.33 13.75
C GLN A 271 -17.10 -11.31 13.97
N GLN A 272 -16.22 -11.51 12.98
CA GLN A 272 -15.02 -12.35 13.08
C GLN A 272 -13.82 -11.62 13.68
N GLY A 273 -13.99 -10.38 14.17
CA GLY A 273 -12.94 -9.63 14.85
C GLY A 273 -12.21 -8.60 13.99
N ALA A 274 -12.64 -8.35 12.76
CA ALA A 274 -12.14 -7.22 12.01
C ALA A 274 -12.53 -5.91 12.70
N MET A 275 -11.61 -4.96 12.78
CA MET A 275 -11.88 -3.66 13.37
C MET A 275 -12.90 -2.87 12.53
N LEU A 276 -13.92 -2.36 13.20
CA LEU A 276 -14.91 -1.52 12.56
C LEU A 276 -14.31 -0.14 12.27
N ALA A 277 -14.41 0.35 11.01
CA ALA A 277 -13.97 1.67 10.61
C ALA A 277 -15.15 2.53 10.16
N GLN A 278 -15.48 3.59 10.90
CA GLN A 278 -16.51 4.58 10.55
C GLN A 278 -15.91 5.82 9.89
N GLN A 279 -14.66 6.11 10.21
CA GLN A 279 -13.92 7.27 9.73
C GLN A 279 -12.43 6.93 9.53
N PRO A 280 -11.72 7.66 8.67
CA PRO A 280 -10.30 7.40 8.38
C PRO A 280 -9.40 7.45 9.63
N SER A 281 -9.74 8.30 10.62
CA SER A 281 -9.00 8.40 11.87
C SER A 281 -8.98 7.10 12.67
N ASP A 282 -10.00 6.23 12.55
CA ASP A 282 -10.03 4.95 13.26
C ASP A 282 -8.84 4.08 12.83
N ILE A 283 -8.53 4.08 11.52
CA ILE A 283 -7.38 3.37 10.95
C ILE A 283 -6.07 4.04 11.37
N LEU A 284 -5.99 5.37 11.29
CA LEU A 284 -4.77 6.11 11.67
C LEU A 284 -4.44 5.92 13.16
N MET A 285 -5.45 5.89 14.03
CA MET A 285 -5.26 5.63 15.46
C MET A 285 -4.78 4.20 15.73
N ALA A 286 -5.36 3.21 15.07
CA ALA A 286 -4.95 1.81 15.23
C ALA A 286 -3.52 1.56 14.71
N LEU A 287 -3.11 2.29 13.68
CA LEU A 287 -1.76 2.19 13.08
C LEU A 287 -0.76 3.19 13.69
N LYS A 288 -1.15 3.95 14.74
CA LYS A 288 -0.27 4.91 15.41
C LYS A 288 1.02 4.24 15.91
N GLY A 289 2.17 4.85 15.61
CA GLY A 289 3.48 4.30 15.94
C GLY A 289 4.04 3.31 14.90
N ARG A 290 3.21 2.79 13.99
CA ARG A 290 3.63 1.95 12.86
C ARG A 290 3.74 2.74 11.55
N ILE A 291 3.03 3.86 11.45
CA ILE A 291 3.19 4.81 10.37
C ILE A 291 4.36 5.71 10.76
N PRO A 292 5.45 5.77 9.97
CA PRO A 292 6.49 6.76 10.18
C PRO A 292 5.82 8.13 10.29
N SER A 293 6.06 8.85 11.38
CA SER A 293 5.63 10.24 11.47
C SER A 293 6.21 10.93 10.24
N ARG A 294 5.39 11.13 9.22
CA ARG A 294 5.78 12.07 8.18
C ARG A 294 5.96 13.38 8.94
N PRO A 295 7.16 13.98 8.97
CA PRO A 295 7.23 15.35 9.43
C PRO A 295 6.18 16.05 8.56
N PRO A 296 5.23 16.81 9.14
CA PRO A 296 4.25 17.52 8.34
C PRO A 296 5.05 18.18 7.24
N GLU A 297 4.75 17.80 5.99
CA GLU A 297 5.33 18.53 4.85
C GLU A 297 4.84 19.93 5.15
N LYS A 298 5.76 20.73 5.68
CA LYS A 298 5.48 22.08 6.10
C LYS A 298 4.78 22.67 4.91
N ASP A 299 3.48 22.89 5.02
CA ASP A 299 2.70 23.49 3.95
C ASP A 299 3.15 24.94 3.83
N ARG A 300 4.45 25.09 3.49
CA ARG A 300 5.11 26.38 3.30
C ARG A 300 4.39 27.21 2.24
N SER A 301 3.64 26.55 1.37
CA SER A 301 2.76 27.22 0.42
C SER A 301 1.56 27.86 1.12
N ARG A 302 0.93 27.18 2.09
CA ARG A 302 -0.21 27.70 2.84
C ARG A 302 0.20 28.78 3.84
N ILE A 303 1.32 28.58 4.56
CA ILE A 303 1.87 29.61 5.43
C ILE A 303 2.17 30.89 4.65
N LYS A 304 2.71 30.77 3.42
CA LYS A 304 2.92 31.91 2.52
C LYS A 304 1.60 32.58 2.09
N THR A 305 0.54 31.79 1.86
CA THR A 305 -0.78 32.30 1.45
C THR A 305 -1.46 33.04 2.61
N LEU A 306 -1.29 32.58 3.85
CA LEU A 306 -1.84 33.20 5.05
C LEU A 306 -1.04 34.43 5.54
N ASN A 307 0.15 34.66 4.99
CA ASN A 307 1.06 35.78 5.34
C ASN A 307 1.19 36.02 6.86
N LEU A 308 1.40 34.90 7.61
CA LEU A 308 1.44 34.92 9.07
C LEU A 308 2.74 35.54 9.60
N PRO A 309 2.71 36.34 10.68
CA PRO A 309 3.88 36.73 11.45
C PRO A 309 4.65 35.52 11.99
N LYS A 310 5.95 35.68 12.29
CA LYS A 310 6.85 34.57 12.69
C LYS A 310 6.36 33.79 13.92
N ASP A 311 5.82 34.47 14.90
CA ASP A 311 5.23 33.93 16.12
C ASP A 311 4.00 33.06 15.82
N GLN A 312 3.11 33.51 14.94
CA GLN A 312 1.95 32.76 14.49
C GLN A 312 2.33 31.54 13.64
N VAL A 313 3.41 31.63 12.84
CA VAL A 313 3.94 30.48 12.08
C VAL A 313 4.42 29.38 13.01
N LEU A 314 5.10 29.70 14.12
CA LEU A 314 5.57 28.73 15.10
C LEU A 314 4.41 27.94 15.74
N ILE A 315 3.36 28.65 16.14
CA ILE A 315 2.14 28.03 16.71
C ILE A 315 1.42 27.20 15.66
N TYR A 316 1.26 27.71 14.44
CA TYR A 316 0.63 26.97 13.34
C TYR A 316 1.37 25.67 13.02
N ASP A 317 2.70 25.71 12.95
CA ASP A 317 3.57 24.55 12.73
C ASP A 317 3.38 23.48 13.82
N ARG A 318 3.20 23.89 15.09
CA ARG A 318 2.97 22.96 16.20
C ARG A 318 1.58 22.32 16.12
N LEU A 319 0.57 23.13 15.90
CA LEU A 319 -0.82 22.66 15.77
C LEU A 319 -1.06 21.82 14.50
N SER A 320 -0.20 21.92 13.49
CA SER A 320 -0.23 21.04 12.31
C SER A 320 0.08 19.57 12.65
N SER A 321 0.68 19.32 13.81
CA SER A 321 0.95 17.96 14.32
C SER A 321 -0.24 17.36 15.08
N GLY A 322 -1.29 18.15 15.37
CA GLY A 322 -2.50 17.74 16.05
C GLY A 322 -2.97 18.74 17.13
N PRO A 323 -4.19 18.56 17.69
CA PRO A 323 -4.71 19.42 18.72
C PRO A 323 -3.86 19.40 19.99
N MET A 324 -3.53 20.60 20.54
CA MET A 324 -2.67 20.74 21.72
C MET A 324 -3.30 21.66 22.78
N TYR A 325 -3.04 21.35 24.05
CA TYR A 325 -3.37 22.25 25.15
C TYR A 325 -2.46 23.50 25.14
N PRO A 326 -2.97 24.66 25.52
CA PRO A 326 -2.18 25.90 25.56
C PRO A 326 -0.89 25.75 26.39
N GLU A 327 -0.97 25.07 27.52
CA GLU A 327 0.15 24.86 28.44
C GLU A 327 1.28 24.05 27.81
N LEU A 328 0.94 23.10 26.94
CA LEU A 328 1.90 22.29 26.17
C LEU A 328 2.59 23.14 25.12
N LEU A 329 1.84 23.98 24.40
CA LEU A 329 2.37 24.92 23.41
C LEU A 329 3.37 25.89 24.06
N ILE A 330 3.02 26.45 25.22
CA ILE A 330 3.89 27.35 25.99
C ILE A 330 5.20 26.66 26.38
N ARG A 331 5.10 25.43 26.91
CA ARG A 331 6.27 24.65 27.33
C ARG A 331 7.19 24.30 26.16
N GLU A 332 6.64 24.00 25.00
CA GLU A 332 7.43 23.61 23.83
C GLU A 332 8.04 24.79 23.07
N LEU A 333 7.38 25.93 23.06
CA LEU A 333 7.84 27.11 22.37
C LEU A 333 8.79 28.00 23.20
N GLY A 334 8.83 27.81 24.54
CA GLY A 334 9.81 28.45 25.42
C GLY A 334 9.69 29.98 25.53
N GLY A 335 8.48 30.53 25.30
CA GLY A 335 8.19 31.97 25.37
C GLY A 335 7.52 32.42 26.65
N ASP A 336 7.32 33.73 26.80
CA ASP A 336 6.58 34.31 27.93
C ASP A 336 5.10 33.92 27.80
N LEU A 337 4.48 33.51 28.91
CA LEU A 337 3.10 33.03 28.97
C LEU A 337 2.10 34.05 28.38
N SER A 338 2.30 35.35 28.64
CA SER A 338 1.40 36.40 28.16
C SER A 338 1.42 36.59 26.66
N ASP A 339 2.57 36.41 26.04
CA ASP A 339 2.76 36.60 24.60
C ASP A 339 2.10 35.48 23.79
N ILE A 340 2.26 34.21 24.22
CA ILE A 340 1.67 33.06 23.52
C ILE A 340 0.12 33.09 23.63
N TRP A 341 -0.45 33.42 24.79
CA TRP A 341 -1.88 33.60 24.93
C TRP A 341 -2.45 34.70 24.03
N THR A 342 -1.75 35.81 23.92
CA THR A 342 -2.12 36.90 23.01
C THR A 342 -2.14 36.43 21.56
N VAL A 343 -1.10 35.70 21.14
CA VAL A 343 -1.00 35.17 19.77
C VAL A 343 -2.08 34.13 19.49
N LEU A 344 -2.36 33.22 20.43
CA LEU A 344 -3.45 32.23 20.31
C LEU A 344 -4.81 32.91 20.13
N THR A 345 -5.08 33.91 20.95
CA THR A 345 -6.34 34.68 20.87
C THR A 345 -6.48 35.40 19.52
N LEU A 346 -5.41 36.02 19.02
CA LEU A 346 -5.40 36.68 17.72
C LEU A 346 -5.62 35.69 16.57
N MET A 347 -5.03 34.49 16.65
CA MET A 347 -5.21 33.44 15.63
C MET A 347 -6.65 32.86 15.67
N GLU A 348 -7.23 32.73 16.85
CA GLU A 348 -8.63 32.32 17.05
C GLU A 348 -9.60 33.36 16.48
N MET A 349 -9.39 34.63 16.77
CA MET A 349 -10.19 35.76 16.23
C MET A 349 -10.08 35.84 14.69
N LYS A 350 -8.93 35.55 14.12
CA LYS A 350 -8.73 35.46 12.66
C LYS A 350 -9.33 34.18 12.05
N GLY A 351 -9.91 33.29 12.86
CA GLY A 351 -10.47 32.02 12.41
C GLY A 351 -9.44 31.01 11.89
N ILE A 352 -8.16 31.18 12.25
CA ILE A 352 -7.05 30.29 11.82
C ILE A 352 -7.05 29.02 12.66
N ILE A 353 -7.33 29.17 13.97
CA ILE A 353 -7.41 28.09 14.94
C ILE A 353 -8.74 28.16 15.68
N GLU A 354 -9.12 27.07 16.32
CA GLU A 354 -10.31 26.96 17.16
C GLU A 354 -10.05 26.03 18.35
N LYS A 355 -10.84 26.14 19.40
CA LYS A 355 -10.83 25.21 20.54
C LYS A 355 -11.76 24.05 20.28
N ASP A 356 -11.27 22.83 20.51
CA ASP A 356 -12.14 21.66 20.59
C ASP A 356 -12.91 21.60 21.93
N LEU A 357 -13.84 20.64 22.04
CA LEU A 357 -14.65 20.45 23.26
C LEU A 357 -13.83 20.13 24.53
N SER A 358 -12.56 19.72 24.35
CA SER A 358 -11.63 19.42 25.45
C SER A 358 -10.76 20.63 25.84
N GLY A 359 -10.92 21.78 25.18
CA GLY A 359 -10.14 22.98 25.42
C GLY A 359 -8.77 23.00 24.74
N ARG A 360 -8.49 22.07 23.81
CA ARG A 360 -7.24 22.04 23.01
C ARG A 360 -7.43 22.93 21.78
N TYR A 361 -6.39 23.66 21.41
CA TYR A 361 -6.37 24.39 20.13
C TYR A 361 -6.06 23.44 18.96
N GLN A 362 -6.74 23.66 17.85
CA GLN A 362 -6.52 22.99 16.57
C GLN A 362 -6.65 23.98 15.41
N ILE A 363 -6.08 23.64 14.26
CA ILE A 363 -6.27 24.42 13.04
C ILE A 363 -7.71 24.22 12.57
N ARG A 364 -8.40 25.31 12.21
CA ARG A 364 -9.80 25.25 11.78
C ARG A 364 -9.95 24.50 10.46
N GLU A 365 -10.92 23.55 10.38
CA GLU A 365 -11.12 22.71 9.18
C GLU A 365 -11.40 23.50 7.89
N SER A 366 -11.98 24.70 7.99
CA SER A 366 -12.20 25.58 6.82
C SER A 366 -10.90 26.10 6.20
N ILE A 367 -9.77 25.95 6.89
CA ILE A 367 -8.42 26.36 6.45
C ILE A 367 -7.58 25.14 6.05
N LEU A 368 -7.97 23.94 6.49
CA LEU A 368 -7.40 22.64 6.06
C LEU A 368 -8.02 22.21 4.72
#